data_903ed6616e0300f7271de2e58cbc02bb
#
_entry.id   903ed6616e0300f7271de2e58cbc02bb
#
_cell.length_a   1.000
_cell.length_b   1.000
_cell.length_c   1.000
_cell.angle_alpha   90.00
_cell.angle_beta   90.00
_cell.angle_gamma   90.00
#
_symmetry.space_group_name_H-M   'P 1'
#
loop_
_entity.id
_entity.type
_entity.pdbx_description
1 polymer ?
#
loop_
_entity_poly.entity_id
_entity_poly.type
_entity_poly.pdbx_seq_one_letter_code
_entity_poly.pdbx_strand_id
1 'polypeptide(L)'
;GRKERKIMKIYYQHPNTWFGDCMPFGKDDTFYLFHQRDTRVPCPFGEPFGWDLATTKDFVTYEDCGVAIPRGTDEEQDQFIFAGSICEDKEGKYHAFYTGYNRDYPKQGKPSQVLMHAVSEDLKHWTKTQDAVTFVPQPGYDPDDWRDPFVLWDDESEKYILILGARLEGDKHKTTGRTVYFTSDDLADWEFQGDFWAPDLFTMHEMPDLFKMGDWWYLITTEYSHASTQVYRMAKSLKGPWIAPDDDAFDGRAYYAGRTFMLNNQRILFGWVPTRANETDSANLWYRPEADKEDFIWAGTFMAHEVYQKEDGTLGVRIPETVWNAFD
;
A
#
# COMPACT_ATOMS: atom_id res chain seq x y z
N GLY A 1 -23.41 2.40 35.35
CA GLY A 1 -22.79 2.37 34.04
C GLY A 1 -21.86 1.18 33.92
N ARG A 2 -22.21 0.22 33.09
CA ARG A 2 -21.29 -0.88 32.67
C ARG A 2 -20.11 -0.19 31.97
N LYS A 3 -18.92 -0.26 32.56
CA LYS A 3 -17.68 0.01 31.84
C LYS A 3 -17.59 -1.03 30.73
N GLU A 4 -17.74 -0.60 29.48
CA GLU A 4 -17.41 -1.43 28.33
C GLU A 4 -15.95 -1.90 28.51
N ARG A 5 -15.75 -3.21 28.60
CA ARG A 5 -14.40 -3.76 28.58
C ARG A 5 -13.83 -3.48 27.20
N LYS A 6 -12.88 -2.55 27.14
CA LYS A 6 -12.05 -2.32 25.96
C LYS A 6 -11.30 -3.63 25.69
N ILE A 7 -11.69 -4.32 24.62
CA ILE A 7 -10.97 -5.54 24.19
C ILE A 7 -9.71 -5.07 23.48
N MET A 8 -8.53 -5.31 24.09
CA MET A 8 -7.25 -5.05 23.46
C MET A 8 -6.96 -6.12 22.41
N LYS A 9 -6.58 -5.70 21.23
CA LYS A 9 -6.23 -6.58 20.10
C LYS A 9 -4.93 -6.11 19.48
N ILE A 10 -4.07 -7.04 19.10
CA ILE A 10 -2.84 -6.76 18.34
C ILE A 10 -3.11 -6.65 16.83
N TYR A 11 -4.33 -6.86 16.40
CA TYR A 11 -4.77 -6.79 15.02
C TYR A 11 -6.11 -6.06 14.92
N TYR A 12 -6.39 -5.52 13.76
CA TYR A 12 -7.63 -4.80 13.48
C TYR A 12 -8.36 -5.39 12.28
N GLN A 13 -9.65 -5.59 12.47
CA GLN A 13 -10.56 -6.01 11.42
C GLN A 13 -11.98 -5.52 11.77
N HIS A 14 -12.62 -4.89 10.79
CA HIS A 14 -14.03 -4.50 10.92
C HIS A 14 -14.93 -5.75 10.87
N PRO A 15 -16.00 -5.82 11.67
CA PRO A 15 -16.91 -6.97 11.64
C PRO A 15 -17.47 -7.27 10.25
N ASN A 16 -17.49 -8.55 9.87
CA ASN A 16 -18.01 -9.06 8.61
C ASN A 16 -17.33 -8.56 7.33
N THR A 17 -16.16 -7.95 7.47
CA THR A 17 -15.32 -7.52 6.34
C THR A 17 -13.87 -7.86 6.63
N TRP A 18 -13.05 -7.80 5.59
CA TRP A 18 -11.62 -8.05 5.69
C TRP A 18 -10.85 -6.79 5.31
N PHE A 19 -9.77 -6.54 6.03
CA PHE A 19 -8.91 -5.38 5.84
C PHE A 19 -8.06 -5.57 4.58
N GLY A 20 -8.18 -4.64 3.65
CA GLY A 20 -7.36 -4.62 2.43
C GLY A 20 -6.10 -3.78 2.58
N ASP A 21 -5.57 -3.29 1.46
CA ASP A 21 -4.36 -2.50 1.47
C ASP A 21 -4.53 -1.23 2.30
N CYS A 22 -3.48 -0.89 3.05
CA CYS A 22 -3.46 0.26 3.93
C CYS A 22 -2.58 1.38 3.35
N MET A 23 -3.13 2.58 3.35
CA MET A 23 -2.45 3.82 3.01
C MET A 23 -2.27 4.62 4.29
N PRO A 24 -1.13 4.46 4.99
CA PRO A 24 -0.93 5.10 6.28
C PRO A 24 -0.52 6.56 6.18
N PHE A 25 -0.93 7.33 7.16
CA PHE A 25 -0.39 8.67 7.40
C PHE A 25 -0.33 8.93 8.90
N GLY A 26 0.72 9.61 9.36
CA GLY A 26 0.88 10.00 10.75
C GLY A 26 0.90 11.51 10.90
N LYS A 27 0.18 12.03 11.90
CA LYS A 27 0.19 13.45 12.26
C LYS A 27 0.07 13.58 13.78
N ASP A 28 0.95 14.39 14.35
CA ASP A 28 1.05 14.57 15.80
C ASP A 28 1.30 13.22 16.51
N ASP A 29 0.35 12.69 17.23
CA ASP A 29 0.43 11.41 17.93
C ASP A 29 -0.46 10.32 17.35
N THR A 30 -1.08 10.57 16.20
CA THR A 30 -2.12 9.72 15.63
C THR A 30 -1.71 9.15 14.28
N PHE A 31 -1.92 7.85 14.10
CA PHE A 31 -1.85 7.19 12.82
C PHE A 31 -3.23 7.10 12.19
N TYR A 32 -3.30 7.48 10.92
CA TYR A 32 -4.49 7.43 10.08
C TYR A 32 -4.33 6.27 9.12
N LEU A 33 -5.18 5.27 9.25
CA LEU A 33 -5.17 4.06 8.44
C LEU A 33 -6.29 4.14 7.42
N PHE A 34 -5.97 4.67 6.24
CA PHE A 34 -6.88 4.60 5.10
C PHE A 34 -6.75 3.20 4.52
N HIS A 35 -7.88 2.55 4.26
CA HIS A 35 -7.82 1.15 3.82
C HIS A 35 -9.05 0.76 3.02
N GLN A 36 -8.89 -0.29 2.24
CA GLN A 36 -9.98 -0.94 1.53
C GLN A 36 -10.66 -1.96 2.43
N ARG A 37 -11.89 -2.31 2.10
CA ARG A 37 -12.64 -3.40 2.72
C ARG A 37 -13.07 -4.40 1.67
N ASP A 38 -12.85 -5.68 1.95
CA ASP A 38 -13.37 -6.76 1.13
C ASP A 38 -14.58 -7.40 1.81
N THR A 39 -15.70 -7.44 1.13
CA THR A 39 -16.91 -8.14 1.59
C THR A 39 -16.96 -9.60 1.13
N ARG A 40 -15.99 -10.06 0.33
CA ARG A 40 -15.85 -11.40 -0.26
C ARG A 40 -16.88 -11.73 -1.34
N VAL A 41 -18.04 -11.15 -1.29
CA VAL A 41 -19.15 -11.41 -2.23
C VAL A 41 -19.66 -10.09 -2.79
N PRO A 42 -19.74 -9.94 -4.13
CA PRO A 42 -19.33 -10.88 -5.18
C PRO A 42 -17.79 -10.99 -5.35
N CYS A 43 -17.36 -12.07 -5.98
CA CYS A 43 -15.95 -12.31 -6.32
C CYS A 43 -15.64 -11.73 -7.70
N PRO A 44 -14.43 -11.15 -7.95
CA PRO A 44 -13.39 -10.83 -6.98
C PRO A 44 -13.63 -9.50 -6.25
N PHE A 45 -12.95 -9.27 -5.15
CA PHE A 45 -12.92 -8.02 -4.36
C PHE A 45 -14.19 -7.65 -3.61
N GLY A 46 -15.27 -8.47 -3.67
CA GLY A 46 -16.53 -8.17 -3.00
C GLY A 46 -17.31 -7.01 -3.64
N GLU A 47 -18.12 -6.33 -2.83
CA GLU A 47 -18.82 -5.12 -3.26
C GLU A 47 -17.82 -3.99 -3.54
N PRO A 48 -18.12 -3.10 -4.51
CA PRO A 48 -17.27 -1.94 -4.77
C PRO A 48 -17.02 -1.10 -3.52
N PHE A 49 -15.77 -0.67 -3.35
CA PHE A 49 -15.32 0.05 -2.15
C PHE A 49 -14.53 1.31 -2.50
N GLY A 50 -14.56 2.26 -1.58
CA GLY A 50 -13.62 3.39 -1.52
C GLY A 50 -12.56 3.14 -0.45
N TRP A 51 -12.06 4.22 0.15
CA TRP A 51 -11.21 4.14 1.32
C TRP A 51 -11.99 4.45 2.59
N ASP A 52 -11.94 3.51 3.52
CA ASP A 52 -12.37 3.71 4.89
C ASP A 52 -11.21 4.24 5.72
N LEU A 53 -11.52 4.81 6.87
CA LEU A 53 -10.53 5.34 7.79
C LEU A 53 -10.70 4.73 9.18
N ALA A 54 -9.60 4.22 9.72
CA ALA A 54 -9.44 3.95 11.14
C ALA A 54 -8.28 4.77 11.69
N THR A 55 -8.33 5.15 12.96
CA THR A 55 -7.24 5.84 13.64
C THR A 55 -6.77 5.07 14.85
N THR A 56 -5.49 5.22 15.17
CA THR A 56 -4.88 4.61 16.36
C THR A 56 -3.69 5.45 16.82
N LYS A 57 -3.43 5.42 18.13
CA LYS A 57 -2.22 6.04 18.72
C LYS A 57 -1.21 4.99 19.20
N ASP A 58 -1.66 3.75 19.37
CA ASP A 58 -0.91 2.70 20.07
C ASP A 58 -0.91 1.34 19.37
N PHE A 59 -1.67 1.18 18.27
CA PHE A 59 -1.91 -0.10 17.58
C PHE A 59 -2.57 -1.18 18.43
N VAL A 60 -3.24 -0.78 19.49
CA VAL A 60 -4.01 -1.63 20.40
C VAL A 60 -5.47 -1.19 20.43
N THR A 61 -5.69 0.10 20.43
CA THR A 61 -7.00 0.73 20.44
C THR A 61 -7.23 1.46 19.12
N TYR A 62 -8.32 1.16 18.47
CA TYR A 62 -8.67 1.70 17.15
C TYR A 62 -10.02 2.40 17.21
N GLU A 63 -10.14 3.51 16.48
CA GLU A 63 -11.39 4.21 16.23
C GLU A 63 -11.78 4.01 14.76
N ASP A 64 -12.98 3.50 14.49
CA ASP A 64 -13.54 3.43 13.15
C ASP A 64 -14.18 4.78 12.80
N CYS A 65 -13.66 5.43 11.77
CA CYS A 65 -14.13 6.74 11.30
C CYS A 65 -15.05 6.63 10.07
N GLY A 66 -15.37 5.41 9.63
CA GLY A 66 -16.21 5.18 8.46
C GLY A 66 -15.51 5.48 7.14
N VAL A 67 -16.29 5.80 6.12
CA VAL A 67 -15.79 6.07 4.76
C VAL A 67 -15.17 7.47 4.70
N ALA A 68 -13.91 7.54 4.27
CA ALA A 68 -13.20 8.82 4.06
C ALA A 68 -13.30 9.27 2.59
N ILE A 69 -12.98 8.40 1.64
CA ILE A 69 -13.10 8.68 0.21
C ILE A 69 -14.04 7.64 -0.38
N PRO A 70 -15.28 8.04 -0.77
CA PRO A 70 -16.23 7.09 -1.32
C PRO A 70 -15.86 6.69 -2.74
N ARG A 71 -16.17 5.46 -3.10
CA ARG A 71 -16.07 5.01 -4.47
C ARG A 71 -16.97 5.84 -5.40
N GLY A 72 -16.67 5.88 -6.70
CA GLY A 72 -17.55 6.45 -7.69
C GLY A 72 -18.75 5.55 -8.02
N THR A 73 -19.49 5.90 -9.07
CA THR A 73 -20.55 5.06 -9.61
C THR A 73 -19.97 3.90 -10.43
N ASP A 74 -20.83 2.96 -10.82
CA ASP A 74 -20.40 1.82 -11.65
C ASP A 74 -19.88 2.24 -13.04
N GLU A 75 -20.23 3.44 -13.51
CA GLU A 75 -19.81 4.00 -14.80
C GLU A 75 -18.57 4.89 -14.70
N GLU A 76 -18.14 5.26 -13.51
CA GLU A 76 -16.99 6.13 -13.30
C GLU A 76 -15.68 5.34 -13.18
N GLN A 77 -14.55 6.00 -13.43
CA GLN A 77 -13.22 5.40 -13.37
C GLN A 77 -12.95 4.76 -11.99
N ASP A 78 -13.37 5.41 -10.93
CA ASP A 78 -13.20 4.94 -9.56
C ASP A 78 -14.42 4.13 -9.07
N GLN A 79 -14.93 3.26 -9.90
CA GLN A 79 -15.88 2.22 -9.49
C GLN A 79 -15.40 1.52 -8.23
N PHE A 80 -14.09 1.22 -8.16
CA PHE A 80 -13.35 0.85 -6.95
C PHE A 80 -12.23 1.87 -6.73
N ILE A 81 -11.91 2.17 -5.49
CA ILE A 81 -10.68 2.88 -5.15
C ILE A 81 -9.67 1.87 -4.63
N PHE A 82 -8.66 1.57 -5.46
CA PHE A 82 -7.55 0.71 -5.10
C PHE A 82 -6.48 1.51 -4.33
N ALA A 83 -5.32 0.92 -4.13
CA ALA A 83 -4.32 1.49 -3.25
C ALA A 83 -3.68 2.78 -3.78
N GLY A 84 -3.06 3.49 -2.88
CA GLY A 84 -2.36 4.73 -3.13
C GLY A 84 -1.58 5.19 -1.91
N SER A 85 -1.50 6.50 -1.71
CA SER A 85 -0.79 7.10 -0.58
C SER A 85 -1.33 8.47 -0.22
N ILE A 86 -0.97 8.92 0.97
CA ILE A 86 -1.27 10.25 1.48
C ILE A 86 0.04 11.02 1.63
N CYS A 87 0.04 12.29 1.26
CA CYS A 87 1.13 13.21 1.57
C CYS A 87 0.59 14.57 2.02
N GLU A 88 1.43 15.30 2.73
CA GLU A 88 1.18 16.68 3.15
C GLU A 88 2.01 17.61 2.28
N ASP A 89 1.41 18.69 1.78
CA ASP A 89 2.13 19.70 1.04
C ASP A 89 2.78 20.72 2.00
N LYS A 90 3.53 21.67 1.42
CA LYS A 90 4.25 22.70 2.20
C LYS A 90 3.34 23.69 2.92
N GLU A 91 2.07 23.73 2.54
CA GLU A 91 1.06 24.62 3.13
C GLU A 91 0.19 23.91 4.19
N GLY A 92 0.46 22.62 4.45
CA GLY A 92 -0.27 21.83 5.42
C GLY A 92 -1.55 21.20 4.89
N LYS A 93 -1.77 21.23 3.59
CA LYS A 93 -2.89 20.55 2.93
C LYS A 93 -2.53 19.11 2.61
N TYR A 94 -3.49 18.21 2.74
CA TYR A 94 -3.29 16.79 2.50
C TYR A 94 -3.77 16.38 1.12
N HIS A 95 -3.03 15.47 0.51
CA HIS A 95 -3.29 14.93 -0.82
C HIS A 95 -3.36 13.42 -0.76
N ALA A 96 -4.39 12.84 -1.32
CA ALA A 96 -4.50 11.41 -1.57
C ALA A 96 -4.31 11.15 -3.06
N PHE A 97 -3.33 10.34 -3.41
CA PHE A 97 -3.15 9.81 -4.76
C PHE A 97 -3.54 8.35 -4.72
N TYR A 98 -4.49 7.94 -5.54
CA TYR A 98 -5.07 6.62 -5.50
C TYR A 98 -5.32 6.05 -6.89
N THR A 99 -5.56 4.76 -6.95
CA THR A 99 -5.88 4.06 -8.18
C THR A 99 -7.40 3.96 -8.32
N GLY A 100 -7.94 4.58 -9.36
CA GLY A 100 -9.32 4.38 -9.78
C GLY A 100 -9.41 3.15 -10.67
N TYR A 101 -10.19 2.17 -10.24
CA TYR A 101 -10.38 0.91 -10.95
C TYR A 101 -11.80 0.74 -11.41
N ASN A 102 -11.99 0.51 -12.72
CA ASN A 102 -13.28 0.14 -13.28
C ASN A 102 -13.12 -1.17 -14.06
N ARG A 103 -13.71 -2.25 -13.53
CA ARG A 103 -13.59 -3.60 -14.09
C ARG A 103 -14.28 -3.77 -15.44
N ASP A 104 -15.22 -2.86 -15.78
CA ASP A 104 -15.99 -2.91 -17.02
C ASP A 104 -15.31 -2.17 -18.18
N TYR A 105 -14.34 -1.30 -17.88
CA TYR A 105 -13.69 -0.44 -18.87
C TYR A 105 -12.87 -1.18 -19.94
N PRO A 106 -12.18 -2.32 -19.66
CA PRO A 106 -11.47 -3.04 -20.71
C PRO A 106 -12.37 -3.45 -21.88
N LYS A 107 -13.62 -3.82 -21.61
CA LYS A 107 -14.61 -4.15 -22.66
C LYS A 107 -15.02 -2.94 -23.52
N GLN A 108 -14.78 -1.74 -23.01
CA GLN A 108 -15.07 -0.48 -23.69
C GLN A 108 -13.82 0.13 -24.36
N GLY A 109 -12.70 -0.58 -24.33
CA GLY A 109 -11.43 -0.08 -24.87
C GLY A 109 -10.78 1.00 -24.01
N LYS A 110 -11.16 1.11 -22.74
CA LYS A 110 -10.62 2.08 -21.78
C LYS A 110 -9.73 1.37 -20.76
N PRO A 111 -8.68 2.04 -20.22
CA PRO A 111 -7.88 1.45 -19.16
C PRO A 111 -8.71 1.19 -17.90
N SER A 112 -8.53 0.02 -17.30
CA SER A 112 -9.20 -0.29 -16.04
C SER A 112 -8.61 0.48 -14.87
N GLN A 113 -7.34 0.87 -14.93
CA GLN A 113 -6.61 1.53 -13.86
C GLN A 113 -6.06 2.88 -14.32
N VAL A 114 -6.40 3.93 -13.57
CA VAL A 114 -5.92 5.30 -13.75
C VAL A 114 -5.65 5.88 -12.38
N LEU A 115 -4.57 6.64 -12.21
CA LEU A 115 -4.31 7.31 -10.95
C LEU A 115 -5.19 8.55 -10.83
N MET A 116 -5.75 8.75 -9.66
CA MET A 116 -6.66 9.85 -9.33
C MET A 116 -6.20 10.58 -8.08
N HIS A 117 -6.83 11.70 -7.78
CA HIS A 117 -6.39 12.62 -6.73
C HIS A 117 -7.57 13.19 -5.95
N ALA A 118 -7.40 13.28 -4.63
CA ALA A 118 -8.31 13.98 -3.72
C ALA A 118 -7.51 14.84 -2.74
N VAL A 119 -8.14 15.83 -2.17
CA VAL A 119 -7.51 16.76 -1.22
C VAL A 119 -8.33 16.89 0.06
N SER A 120 -7.65 17.21 1.16
CA SER A 120 -8.28 17.41 2.47
C SER A 120 -7.53 18.46 3.30
N GLU A 121 -8.26 19.15 4.17
CA GLU A 121 -7.70 20.06 5.17
C GLU A 121 -7.49 19.38 6.53
N ASP A 122 -8.14 18.24 6.77
CA ASP A 122 -8.22 17.63 8.10
C ASP A 122 -7.99 16.11 8.15
N LEU A 123 -7.64 15.48 7.02
CA LEU A 123 -7.46 14.03 6.84
C LEU A 123 -8.78 13.22 6.90
N LYS A 124 -9.88 13.80 7.29
CA LYS A 124 -11.17 13.09 7.45
C LYS A 124 -12.16 13.39 6.34
N HIS A 125 -12.16 14.62 5.85
CA HIS A 125 -13.07 15.10 4.79
C HIS A 125 -12.29 15.35 3.52
N TRP A 126 -12.64 14.64 2.45
CA TRP A 126 -11.91 14.64 1.19
C TRP A 126 -12.75 15.14 0.04
N THR A 127 -12.13 15.88 -0.87
CA THR A 127 -12.73 16.37 -2.10
C THR A 127 -11.94 15.83 -3.29
N LYS A 128 -12.60 15.09 -4.17
CA LYS A 128 -11.98 14.56 -5.39
C LYS A 128 -11.70 15.70 -6.38
N THR A 129 -10.54 15.63 -7.05
CA THR A 129 -10.14 16.59 -8.09
C THR A 129 -10.38 16.04 -9.49
N GLN A 130 -10.26 16.89 -10.50
CA GLN A 130 -10.50 16.55 -11.91
C GLN A 130 -9.21 16.32 -12.72
N ASP A 131 -8.06 16.17 -12.07
CA ASP A 131 -6.74 16.12 -12.70
C ASP A 131 -6.23 14.71 -13.03
N ALA A 132 -7.10 13.69 -12.97
CA ALA A 132 -6.75 12.29 -13.23
C ALA A 132 -6.15 12.02 -14.63
N VAL A 133 -6.38 12.91 -15.59
CA VAL A 133 -5.89 12.74 -16.97
C VAL A 133 -4.37 12.66 -17.06
N THR A 134 -3.65 13.29 -16.15
CA THR A 134 -2.18 13.26 -16.09
C THR A 134 -1.63 11.87 -15.78
N PHE A 135 -2.41 11.03 -15.15
CA PHE A 135 -1.98 9.75 -14.58
C PHE A 135 -2.54 8.53 -15.31
N VAL A 136 -2.90 8.68 -16.56
CA VAL A 136 -3.30 7.53 -17.40
C VAL A 136 -2.09 6.64 -17.71
N PRO A 137 -2.31 5.33 -17.95
CA PRO A 137 -1.22 4.45 -18.39
C PRO A 137 -0.50 4.99 -19.60
N GLN A 138 0.83 5.03 -19.54
CA GLN A 138 1.67 5.59 -20.57
C GLN A 138 1.96 4.55 -21.67
N PRO A 139 2.33 4.96 -22.90
CA PRO A 139 2.68 4.04 -23.96
C PRO A 139 3.77 3.04 -23.56
N GLY A 140 3.57 1.77 -23.91
CA GLY A 140 4.48 0.68 -23.59
C GLY A 140 4.16 -0.05 -22.28
N TYR A 141 3.23 0.46 -21.49
CA TYR A 141 2.78 -0.16 -20.24
C TYR A 141 1.35 -0.67 -20.37
N ASP A 142 1.04 -1.73 -19.62
CA ASP A 142 -0.27 -2.36 -19.65
C ASP A 142 -1.32 -1.48 -18.94
N PRO A 143 -2.47 -1.22 -19.57
CA PRO A 143 -3.51 -0.37 -18.99
C PRO A 143 -4.29 -1.02 -17.84
N ASP A 144 -4.09 -2.31 -17.59
CA ASP A 144 -4.78 -3.07 -16.54
C ASP A 144 -3.85 -3.42 -15.38
N ASP A 145 -2.58 -3.01 -15.45
CA ASP A 145 -1.57 -3.15 -14.39
C ASP A 145 -0.81 -1.82 -14.23
N TRP A 146 -1.48 -0.83 -13.64
CA TRP A 146 -0.99 0.54 -13.46
C TRP A 146 -1.62 1.11 -12.18
N ARG A 147 -0.90 0.98 -11.03
CA ARG A 147 -1.52 1.23 -9.73
C ARG A 147 -0.56 1.49 -8.59
N ASP A 148 -1.14 1.82 -7.43
CA ASP A 148 -0.50 1.91 -6.12
C ASP A 148 0.50 3.07 -6.02
N PRO A 149 0.09 4.32 -6.33
CA PRO A 149 1.00 5.45 -6.28
C PRO A 149 1.48 5.73 -4.86
N PHE A 150 2.75 6.07 -4.76
CA PHE A 150 3.40 6.52 -3.53
C PHE A 150 4.15 7.82 -3.82
N VAL A 151 3.89 8.86 -3.01
CA VAL A 151 4.48 10.19 -3.21
C VAL A 151 5.40 10.53 -2.06
N LEU A 152 6.58 11.06 -2.37
CA LEU A 152 7.51 11.63 -1.42
C LEU A 152 8.11 12.92 -1.96
N TRP A 153 8.58 13.76 -1.04
CA TRP A 153 9.43 14.89 -1.37
C TRP A 153 10.90 14.44 -1.37
N ASP A 154 11.64 14.81 -2.40
CA ASP A 154 13.08 14.59 -2.49
C ASP A 154 13.83 15.92 -2.31
N ASP A 155 14.53 16.05 -1.18
CA ASP A 155 15.30 17.25 -0.85
C ASP A 155 16.46 17.51 -1.83
N GLU A 156 17.03 16.47 -2.40
CA GLU A 156 18.17 16.60 -3.31
C GLU A 156 17.76 17.21 -4.65
N SER A 157 16.70 16.69 -5.27
CA SER A 157 16.18 17.22 -6.53
C SER A 157 15.21 18.39 -6.36
N GLU A 158 14.75 18.63 -5.13
CA GLU A 158 13.72 19.63 -4.82
C GLU A 158 12.42 19.38 -5.62
N LYS A 159 12.04 18.12 -5.70
CA LYS A 159 10.83 17.68 -6.41
C LYS A 159 10.03 16.67 -5.59
N TYR A 160 8.73 16.65 -5.84
CA TYR A 160 7.92 15.52 -5.47
C TYR A 160 8.15 14.39 -6.48
N ILE A 161 8.27 13.18 -5.98
CA ILE A 161 8.40 11.97 -6.78
C ILE A 161 7.17 11.11 -6.49
N LEU A 162 6.48 10.67 -7.54
CA LEU A 162 5.41 9.70 -7.46
C LEU A 162 5.88 8.44 -8.16
N ILE A 163 6.04 7.36 -7.38
CA ILE A 163 6.31 6.02 -7.92
C ILE A 163 5.02 5.21 -7.94
N LEU A 164 4.92 4.28 -8.87
CA LEU A 164 3.79 3.37 -8.96
C LEU A 164 4.24 2.03 -9.54
N GLY A 165 3.41 1.01 -9.29
CA GLY A 165 3.59 -0.30 -9.92
C GLY A 165 2.98 -0.35 -11.29
N ALA A 166 3.73 -0.91 -12.23
CA ALA A 166 3.34 -1.06 -13.61
C ALA A 166 3.85 -2.40 -14.19
N ARG A 167 3.48 -2.66 -15.40
CA ARG A 167 3.93 -3.81 -16.15
C ARG A 167 4.10 -3.45 -17.61
N LEU A 168 5.07 -4.05 -18.29
CA LEU A 168 5.20 -3.90 -19.74
C LEU A 168 3.95 -4.44 -20.44
N GLU A 169 3.56 -3.75 -21.51
CA GLU A 169 2.49 -4.17 -22.40
C GLU A 169 2.80 -5.52 -23.05
N GLY A 170 1.78 -6.32 -23.30
CA GLY A 170 1.89 -7.63 -23.92
C GLY A 170 1.65 -8.78 -22.95
N ASP A 171 2.20 -9.95 -23.27
CA ASP A 171 2.00 -11.15 -22.48
C ASP A 171 2.58 -11.00 -21.07
N LYS A 172 1.80 -11.36 -20.08
CA LYS A 172 2.17 -11.28 -18.67
C LYS A 172 3.10 -12.44 -18.29
N HIS A 173 4.30 -12.13 -17.85
CA HIS A 173 5.26 -13.12 -17.37
C HIS A 173 6.21 -12.52 -16.30
N LYS A 174 7.08 -13.38 -15.74
CA LYS A 174 7.89 -13.06 -14.53
C LYS A 174 8.92 -11.94 -14.69
N THR A 175 9.11 -11.36 -15.87
CA THR A 175 10.06 -10.27 -16.10
C THR A 175 9.40 -8.96 -16.51
N THR A 176 8.07 -8.90 -16.52
CA THR A 176 7.33 -7.75 -17.04
C THR A 176 7.12 -6.61 -16.05
N GLY A 177 7.27 -6.88 -14.75
CA GLY A 177 7.04 -5.89 -13.70
C GLY A 177 7.98 -4.68 -13.78
N ARG A 178 7.44 -3.50 -13.49
CA ARG A 178 8.17 -2.24 -13.48
C ARG A 178 7.69 -1.38 -12.31
N THR A 179 8.62 -0.65 -11.69
CA THR A 179 8.31 0.54 -10.91
C THR A 179 8.62 1.73 -11.78
N VAL A 180 7.62 2.56 -12.05
CA VAL A 180 7.74 3.75 -12.89
C VAL A 180 7.49 4.99 -12.07
N TYR A 181 7.80 6.19 -12.60
CA TYR A 181 7.65 7.39 -11.80
C TYR A 181 7.32 8.65 -12.61
N PHE A 182 6.70 9.58 -11.89
CA PHE A 182 6.45 10.96 -12.28
C PHE A 182 7.16 11.90 -11.32
N THR A 183 7.43 13.11 -11.74
CA THR A 183 7.94 14.19 -10.89
C THR A 183 7.07 15.42 -10.98
N SER A 184 7.05 16.23 -9.91
CA SER A 184 6.30 17.49 -9.84
C SER A 184 6.99 18.49 -8.91
N ASP A 185 6.84 19.77 -9.22
CA ASP A 185 7.26 20.85 -8.33
C ASP A 185 6.19 21.21 -7.29
N ASP A 186 4.91 20.90 -7.56
CA ASP A 186 3.77 21.51 -6.87
C ASP A 186 2.61 20.53 -6.55
N LEU A 187 2.77 19.24 -6.84
CA LEU A 187 1.72 18.21 -6.70
C LEU A 187 0.51 18.39 -7.66
N ALA A 188 0.57 19.38 -8.55
CA ALA A 188 -0.49 19.65 -9.52
C ALA A 188 -0.09 19.25 -10.94
N ASP A 189 1.10 19.70 -11.37
CA ASP A 189 1.64 19.41 -12.69
C ASP A 189 2.70 18.33 -12.59
N TRP A 190 2.50 17.23 -13.32
CA TRP A 190 3.33 16.03 -13.25
C TRP A 190 3.92 15.68 -14.61
N GLU A 191 5.18 15.26 -14.61
CA GLU A 191 5.90 14.81 -15.79
C GLU A 191 6.32 13.36 -15.62
N PHE A 192 5.95 12.52 -16.60
CA PHE A 192 6.35 11.10 -16.61
C PHE A 192 7.83 10.96 -16.93
N GLN A 193 8.54 10.16 -16.13
CA GLN A 193 9.98 9.97 -16.26
C GLN A 193 10.38 8.58 -16.78
N GLY A 194 9.46 7.65 -16.88
CA GLY A 194 9.74 6.27 -17.30
C GLY A 194 10.00 5.32 -16.12
N ASP A 195 10.87 4.34 -16.35
CA ASP A 195 11.20 3.34 -15.35
C ASP A 195 12.03 3.93 -14.20
N PHE A 196 11.62 3.66 -12.98
CA PHE A 196 12.37 3.92 -11.76
C PHE A 196 13.22 2.73 -11.37
N TRP A 197 12.64 1.53 -11.41
CA TRP A 197 13.31 0.27 -11.15
C TRP A 197 12.75 -0.82 -12.07
N ALA A 198 13.62 -1.40 -12.87
CA ALA A 198 13.29 -2.37 -13.91
C ALA A 198 14.26 -3.56 -13.88
N PRO A 199 14.15 -4.43 -12.85
CA PRO A 199 15.13 -5.48 -12.62
C PRO A 199 14.95 -6.71 -13.52
N ASP A 200 13.91 -6.77 -14.35
CA ASP A 200 13.47 -7.97 -15.09
C ASP A 200 13.18 -9.16 -14.16
N LEU A 201 12.62 -8.85 -13.01
CA LEU A 201 12.09 -9.77 -12.02
C LEU A 201 10.61 -9.48 -11.81
N PHE A 202 9.85 -10.45 -11.38
CA PHE A 202 8.44 -10.35 -11.02
C PHE A 202 7.52 -9.91 -12.16
N THR A 203 6.32 -10.42 -12.11
CA THR A 203 5.27 -10.09 -13.09
C THR A 203 4.79 -8.65 -12.93
N MET A 204 4.68 -8.18 -11.70
CA MET A 204 4.19 -6.86 -11.31
C MET A 204 4.91 -6.41 -10.04
N HIS A 205 5.06 -5.10 -9.87
CA HIS A 205 5.52 -4.50 -8.62
C HIS A 205 4.35 -3.82 -7.93
N GLU A 206 3.79 -4.44 -6.90
CA GLU A 206 2.67 -3.88 -6.16
C GLU A 206 3.14 -3.09 -4.94
N MET A 207 2.34 -2.10 -4.52
CA MET A 207 2.57 -1.31 -3.32
C MET A 207 4.01 -0.81 -3.15
N PRO A 208 4.61 -0.16 -4.16
CA PRO A 208 5.97 0.35 -4.00
C PRO A 208 6.01 1.41 -2.91
N ASP A 209 7.04 1.35 -2.08
CA ASP A 209 7.29 2.29 -0.99
C ASP A 209 8.75 2.69 -1.02
N LEU A 210 9.05 3.94 -0.75
CA LEU A 210 10.38 4.49 -0.89
C LEU A 210 10.68 5.41 0.29
N PHE A 211 11.77 5.11 1.02
CA PHE A 211 12.15 5.93 2.16
C PHE A 211 13.66 5.89 2.39
N LYS A 212 14.16 6.89 3.09
CA LYS A 212 15.54 6.95 3.55
C LYS A 212 15.61 6.69 5.05
N MET A 213 16.56 5.87 5.45
CA MET A 213 16.88 5.63 6.85
C MET A 213 18.41 5.57 7.00
N GLY A 214 18.98 6.44 7.82
CA GLY A 214 20.43 6.62 7.87
C GLY A 214 20.99 7.04 6.49
N ASP A 215 22.00 6.33 6.03
CA ASP A 215 22.67 6.60 4.74
C ASP A 215 22.09 5.82 3.56
N TRP A 216 21.03 5.05 3.80
CA TRP A 216 20.45 4.17 2.80
C TRP A 216 19.05 4.59 2.37
N TRP A 217 18.78 4.48 1.08
CA TRP A 217 17.45 4.44 0.52
C TRP A 217 16.95 3.01 0.47
N TYR A 218 15.65 2.83 0.70
CA TYR A 218 14.97 1.54 0.64
C TYR A 218 13.78 1.62 -0.28
N LEU A 219 13.69 0.66 -1.20
CA LEU A 219 12.53 0.46 -2.07
C LEU A 219 11.89 -0.86 -1.68
N ILE A 220 10.64 -0.81 -1.22
CA ILE A 220 9.86 -1.99 -0.88
C ILE A 220 8.83 -2.21 -1.98
N THR A 221 8.62 -3.45 -2.38
CA THR A 221 7.51 -3.83 -3.24
C THR A 221 6.95 -5.17 -2.81
N THR A 222 5.69 -5.41 -3.13
CA THR A 222 5.03 -6.68 -2.91
C THR A 222 4.94 -7.40 -4.24
N GLU A 223 5.35 -8.66 -4.30
CA GLU A 223 5.31 -9.47 -5.49
C GLU A 223 4.45 -10.72 -5.26
N TYR A 224 3.76 -11.19 -6.28
CA TYR A 224 2.89 -12.37 -6.20
C TYR A 224 3.29 -13.50 -7.14
N SER A 225 4.27 -13.26 -8.01
CA SER A 225 4.65 -14.21 -9.07
C SER A 225 5.66 -15.26 -8.64
N HIS A 226 6.34 -15.03 -7.52
CA HIS A 226 7.39 -15.91 -7.01
C HIS A 226 7.06 -16.49 -5.65
N ALA A 227 6.99 -15.67 -4.61
CA ALA A 227 6.78 -16.12 -3.23
C ALA A 227 5.59 -15.45 -2.53
N SER A 228 4.86 -14.56 -3.20
CA SER A 228 3.76 -13.76 -2.62
C SER A 228 4.20 -13.08 -1.32
N THR A 229 5.25 -12.31 -1.39
CA THR A 229 5.89 -11.65 -0.24
C THR A 229 6.34 -10.25 -0.56
N GLN A 230 6.69 -9.51 0.48
CA GLN A 230 7.35 -8.23 0.35
C GLN A 230 8.85 -8.44 0.20
N VAL A 231 9.42 -7.73 -0.76
CA VAL A 231 10.87 -7.69 -0.98
C VAL A 231 11.35 -6.25 -0.89
N TYR A 232 12.62 -6.05 -0.53
CA TYR A 232 13.20 -4.73 -0.52
C TYR A 232 14.56 -4.69 -1.20
N ARG A 233 14.91 -3.50 -1.64
CA ARG A 233 16.20 -3.17 -2.24
C ARG A 233 16.80 -1.97 -1.53
N MET A 234 18.13 -1.88 -1.55
CA MET A 234 18.90 -0.83 -0.87
C MET A 234 19.74 -0.07 -1.88
N ALA A 235 19.85 1.24 -1.70
CA ALA A 235 20.73 2.08 -2.52
C ALA A 235 21.28 3.27 -1.73
N LYS A 236 22.43 3.76 -2.11
CA LYS A 236 22.99 5.01 -1.57
C LYS A 236 22.40 6.26 -2.22
N SER A 237 21.73 6.09 -3.34
CA SER A 237 21.11 7.14 -4.13
C SER A 237 19.80 6.67 -4.74
N LEU A 238 18.86 7.58 -4.98
CA LEU A 238 17.61 7.27 -5.67
C LEU A 238 17.81 6.74 -7.10
N LYS A 239 18.93 7.03 -7.69
CA LYS A 239 19.31 6.52 -9.02
C LYS A 239 19.85 5.08 -8.97
N GLY A 240 20.02 4.53 -7.78
CA GLY A 240 20.62 3.22 -7.59
C GLY A 240 22.16 3.27 -7.59
N PRO A 241 22.86 2.14 -7.79
CA PRO A 241 22.25 0.83 -8.04
C PRO A 241 21.45 0.33 -6.83
N TRP A 242 20.33 -0.32 -7.12
CA TRP A 242 19.48 -0.95 -6.10
C TRP A 242 20.00 -2.36 -5.83
N ILE A 243 20.43 -2.60 -4.60
CA ILE A 243 21.10 -3.83 -4.17
C ILE A 243 20.11 -4.71 -3.41
N ALA A 244 20.05 -5.99 -3.79
CA ALA A 244 19.32 -6.99 -3.02
C ALA A 244 20.20 -7.43 -1.83
N PRO A 245 19.68 -7.35 -0.58
CA PRO A 245 20.35 -8.00 0.55
C PRO A 245 20.26 -9.53 0.43
N ASP A 246 21.06 -10.26 1.19
CA ASP A 246 21.05 -11.72 1.17
C ASP A 246 19.67 -12.29 1.50
N ASP A 247 18.98 -11.69 2.48
CA ASP A 247 17.58 -11.93 2.77
C ASP A 247 16.79 -10.66 2.46
N ASP A 248 16.09 -10.65 1.34
CA ASP A 248 15.31 -9.51 0.87
C ASP A 248 13.85 -9.50 1.34
N ALA A 249 13.42 -10.55 2.03
CA ALA A 249 12.16 -10.63 2.75
C ALA A 249 12.42 -10.27 4.21
N PHE A 250 11.77 -9.26 4.74
CA PHE A 250 12.01 -8.84 6.11
C PHE A 250 10.83 -9.10 7.04
N ASP A 251 9.79 -9.74 6.56
CA ASP A 251 8.72 -10.32 7.38
C ASP A 251 8.39 -11.74 6.90
N GLY A 252 7.52 -12.43 7.63
CA GLY A 252 7.12 -13.79 7.27
C GLY A 252 6.25 -13.85 6.02
N ARG A 253 6.14 -15.04 5.43
CA ARG A 253 5.37 -15.31 4.21
C ARG A 253 3.86 -15.02 4.30
N ALA A 254 3.36 -14.71 5.48
CA ALA A 254 1.95 -14.48 5.75
C ALA A 254 1.62 -12.99 5.96
N TYR A 255 2.41 -12.09 5.40
CA TYR A 255 2.18 -10.65 5.50
C TYR A 255 2.27 -10.01 4.12
N TYR A 256 1.29 -9.18 3.76
CA TYR A 256 1.14 -8.72 2.40
C TYR A 256 0.81 -7.22 2.31
N ALA A 257 1.18 -6.62 1.18
CA ALA A 257 0.84 -5.25 0.79
C ALA A 257 1.26 -4.18 1.80
N GLY A 258 2.38 -4.37 2.49
CA GLY A 258 2.88 -3.44 3.49
C GLY A 258 3.38 -2.13 2.88
N ARG A 259 2.94 -1.04 3.47
CA ARG A 259 3.40 0.32 3.20
C ARG A 259 3.88 0.92 4.51
N THR A 260 4.90 1.77 4.47
CA THR A 260 5.51 2.31 5.69
C THR A 260 5.16 3.78 5.91
N PHE A 261 5.23 4.20 7.16
CA PHE A 261 5.20 5.61 7.55
C PHE A 261 6.08 5.84 8.79
N MET A 262 6.79 6.96 8.84
CA MET A 262 7.57 7.33 10.00
C MET A 262 6.87 8.41 10.81
N LEU A 263 6.65 8.14 12.09
CA LEU A 263 6.12 9.12 13.05
C LEU A 263 6.86 8.94 14.38
N ASN A 264 7.29 10.03 15.00
CA ASN A 264 7.99 10.03 16.28
C ASN A 264 9.19 9.08 16.34
N ASN A 265 10.04 9.11 15.29
CA ASN A 265 11.22 8.26 15.13
C ASN A 265 10.94 6.75 15.04
N GLN A 266 9.69 6.37 14.84
CA GLN A 266 9.31 4.99 14.55
C GLN A 266 8.86 4.87 13.10
N ARG A 267 9.47 3.93 12.38
CA ARG A 267 8.96 3.53 11.07
C ARG A 267 8.11 2.29 11.24
N ILE A 268 6.85 2.44 10.88
CA ILE A 268 5.86 1.37 11.01
C ILE A 268 5.54 0.81 9.63
N LEU A 269 5.42 -0.49 9.53
CA LEU A 269 4.95 -1.23 8.37
C LEU A 269 3.47 -1.59 8.58
N PHE A 270 2.64 -1.17 7.62
CA PHE A 270 1.18 -1.33 7.63
C PHE A 270 0.79 -2.34 6.55
N GLY A 271 0.40 -3.51 6.97
CA GLY A 271 -0.01 -4.56 6.05
C GLY A 271 -1.06 -5.46 6.67
N TRP A 272 -1.43 -6.51 5.97
CA TRP A 272 -2.45 -7.43 6.43
C TRP A 272 -1.95 -8.88 6.35
N VAL A 273 -2.45 -9.67 7.28
CA VAL A 273 -2.26 -11.12 7.29
C VAL A 273 -3.35 -11.73 6.41
N PRO A 274 -2.99 -12.37 5.28
CA PRO A 274 -3.96 -12.86 4.33
C PRO A 274 -4.80 -14.01 4.88
N THR A 275 -6.04 -14.09 4.38
CA THR A 275 -6.89 -15.24 4.54
C THR A 275 -6.55 -16.29 3.48
N ARG A 276 -6.75 -17.57 3.78
CA ARG A 276 -6.52 -18.66 2.84
C ARG A 276 -7.85 -19.27 2.37
N ALA A 277 -7.84 -19.81 1.15
CA ALA A 277 -9.07 -20.30 0.51
C ALA A 277 -9.82 -21.41 1.27
N ASN A 278 -9.18 -22.11 2.21
CA ASN A 278 -9.74 -23.24 2.94
C ASN A 278 -9.69 -23.05 4.47
N GLU A 279 -10.07 -21.89 4.95
CA GLU A 279 -9.98 -21.53 6.37
C GLU A 279 -10.87 -22.30 7.33
N THR A 280 -11.71 -23.21 6.86
CA THR A 280 -12.48 -24.09 7.76
C THR A 280 -11.61 -24.96 8.67
N ASP A 281 -10.29 -25.01 8.42
CA ASP A 281 -9.32 -25.79 9.16
C ASP A 281 -8.05 -24.98 9.49
N SER A 282 -8.24 -23.75 9.94
CA SER A 282 -7.17 -22.77 10.17
C SER A 282 -6.07 -23.27 11.11
N ALA A 283 -6.36 -24.17 12.04
CA ALA A 283 -5.38 -24.73 12.99
C ALA A 283 -4.34 -25.63 12.31
N ASN A 284 -4.65 -26.24 11.16
CA ASN A 284 -3.79 -27.19 10.48
C ASN A 284 -2.98 -26.58 9.31
N LEU A 285 -3.43 -25.45 8.76
CA LEU A 285 -2.80 -24.84 7.58
C LEU A 285 -1.39 -24.29 7.85
N TRP A 286 -1.15 -23.80 9.06
CA TRP A 286 0.13 -23.22 9.44
C TRP A 286 1.27 -24.24 9.56
N TYR A 287 0.95 -25.51 9.73
CA TYR A 287 1.92 -26.59 9.94
C TYR A 287 2.16 -27.47 8.71
N ARG A 288 1.47 -27.19 7.61
CA ARG A 288 1.66 -27.95 6.37
C ARG A 288 2.74 -27.31 5.51
N PRO A 289 3.72 -28.11 5.00
CA PRO A 289 4.71 -27.59 4.04
C PRO A 289 4.08 -27.00 2.79
N GLU A 290 2.91 -27.48 2.39
CA GLU A 290 2.13 -27.01 1.25
C GLU A 290 1.33 -25.73 1.55
N ALA A 291 1.24 -25.32 2.80
CA ALA A 291 0.51 -24.11 3.20
C ALA A 291 1.04 -22.85 2.48
N ASP A 292 2.32 -22.84 2.16
CA ASP A 292 2.96 -21.74 1.40
C ASP A 292 2.59 -21.74 -0.09
N LYS A 293 1.99 -22.79 -0.59
CA LYS A 293 1.59 -22.95 -1.99
C LYS A 293 0.10 -22.76 -2.22
N GLU A 294 -0.68 -22.62 -1.14
CA GLU A 294 -2.11 -22.38 -1.26
C GLU A 294 -2.37 -20.93 -1.70
N ASP A 295 -3.41 -20.76 -2.52
CA ASP A 295 -3.83 -19.45 -2.97
C ASP A 295 -4.29 -18.60 -1.80
N PHE A 296 -3.65 -17.45 -1.64
CA PHE A 296 -4.10 -16.44 -0.71
C PHE A 296 -5.34 -15.75 -1.27
N ILE A 297 -6.30 -15.49 -0.40
CA ILE A 297 -7.40 -14.60 -0.70
C ILE A 297 -6.95 -13.19 -0.32
N TRP A 298 -7.13 -12.24 -1.23
CA TRP A 298 -6.84 -10.83 -0.99
C TRP A 298 -7.62 -10.32 0.23
N ALA A 299 -6.99 -9.41 1.00
CA ALA A 299 -7.46 -8.87 2.26
C ALA A 299 -7.46 -9.88 3.42
N GLY A 300 -7.45 -9.37 4.61
CA GLY A 300 -7.38 -10.18 5.83
C GLY A 300 -7.54 -9.33 7.09
N THR A 301 -6.58 -9.45 7.98
CA THR A 301 -6.54 -8.75 9.25
C THR A 301 -5.34 -7.83 9.31
N PHE A 302 -5.56 -6.55 9.63
CA PHE A 302 -4.48 -5.58 9.77
C PHE A 302 -3.60 -5.90 10.98
N MET A 303 -2.29 -5.77 10.78
CA MET A 303 -1.30 -5.89 11.83
C MET A 303 -0.13 -4.95 11.56
N ALA A 304 0.27 -4.16 12.54
CA ALA A 304 1.42 -3.26 12.44
C ALA A 304 2.71 -3.97 12.86
N HIS A 305 3.80 -3.71 12.13
CA HIS A 305 5.16 -4.05 12.53
C HIS A 305 6.01 -2.78 12.60
N GLU A 306 6.99 -2.75 13.49
CA GLU A 306 8.01 -1.71 13.49
C GLU A 306 9.21 -2.16 12.67
N VAL A 307 9.66 -1.30 11.75
CA VAL A 307 10.85 -1.52 10.93
C VAL A 307 12.05 -0.91 11.61
N TYR A 308 13.13 -1.65 11.75
CA TYR A 308 14.38 -1.15 12.28
C TYR A 308 15.56 -1.46 11.35
N GLN A 309 16.58 -0.61 11.43
CA GLN A 309 17.81 -0.75 10.64
C GLN A 309 18.88 -1.43 11.49
N LYS A 310 19.51 -2.46 10.94
CA LYS A 310 20.69 -3.11 11.53
C LYS A 310 21.95 -2.32 11.19
N GLU A 311 23.05 -2.62 11.88
CA GLU A 311 24.33 -1.92 11.67
C GLU A 311 24.86 -1.98 10.24
N ASP A 312 24.62 -3.10 9.55
CA ASP A 312 25.02 -3.30 8.14
C ASP A 312 24.08 -2.62 7.15
N GLY A 313 23.03 -1.94 7.62
CA GLY A 313 22.02 -1.30 6.80
C GLY A 313 20.84 -2.18 6.42
N THR A 314 20.90 -3.49 6.67
CA THR A 314 19.76 -4.37 6.41
C THR A 314 18.61 -4.10 7.38
N LEU A 315 17.37 -4.41 6.96
CA LEU A 315 16.16 -4.15 7.72
C LEU A 315 15.71 -5.39 8.50
N GLY A 316 15.08 -5.14 9.63
CA GLY A 316 14.33 -6.14 10.39
C GLY A 316 12.97 -5.58 10.81
N VAL A 317 12.09 -6.45 11.27
CA VAL A 317 10.79 -6.07 11.84
C VAL A 317 10.62 -6.63 13.23
N ARG A 318 9.83 -5.94 14.03
CA ARG A 318 9.49 -6.36 15.40
C ARG A 318 8.08 -5.85 15.73
N ILE A 319 7.51 -6.39 16.80
CA ILE A 319 6.25 -5.89 17.36
C ILE A 319 6.48 -4.47 17.88
N PRO A 320 5.60 -3.49 17.57
CA PRO A 320 5.73 -2.14 18.11
C PRO A 320 5.74 -2.14 19.65
N GLU A 321 6.57 -1.30 20.25
CA GLU A 321 6.73 -1.23 21.71
C GLU A 321 5.40 -0.92 22.41
N THR A 322 4.58 -0.06 21.86
CA THR A 322 3.26 0.25 22.41
C THR A 322 2.35 -0.97 22.50
N VAL A 323 2.43 -1.87 21.52
CA VAL A 323 1.70 -3.16 21.55
C VAL A 323 2.25 -4.06 22.63
N TRP A 324 3.57 -4.19 22.68
CA TRP A 324 4.24 -5.01 23.67
C TRP A 324 3.91 -4.58 25.10
N ASN A 325 4.01 -3.28 25.37
CA ASN A 325 3.75 -2.70 26.70
C ASN A 325 2.27 -2.79 27.11
N ALA A 326 1.34 -2.91 26.19
CA ALA A 326 -0.08 -3.01 26.50
C ALA A 326 -0.48 -4.36 27.12
N PHE A 327 0.39 -5.38 27.02
CA PHE A 327 0.15 -6.73 27.53
C PHE A 327 1.01 -7.08 28.76
N ASP A 328 1.80 -6.16 29.23
CA ASP A 328 2.62 -6.32 30.48
C ASP A 328 1.78 -6.09 31.76
#